data_346d91f294bd1a48495ed316d17cd46e
#
_entry.id   346d91f294bd1a48495ed316d17cd46e
#
_cell.length_a   1.000
_cell.length_b   1.000
_cell.length_c   1.000
_cell.angle_alpha   90.00
_cell.angle_beta   90.00
_cell.angle_gamma   90.00
#
_symmetry.space_group_name_H-M   'P 1'
#
loop_
_entity.id
_entity.type
_entity.pdbx_description
1 polymer ?
#
loop_
_entity_poly.entity_id
_entity_poly.type
_entity_poly.pdbx_seq_one_letter_code
_entity_poly.pdbx_strand_id
1 'polypeptide(L)'
;MCRALQLAAMGQGRVSPNPMVGAVIVCDDKIIGEGYHRQWGGPHAEVNAVASVEDKSKLSCSTMYVTLEPCSHYGKTPPCAELIIKSGIPRVIVGAMDPFEKVRGRGVDMLRKAGVDVVTGVLEKECDELNKHFMTAHKSCRPFVLLKWAESNDGFISKKGGEPVALSNELTKMWMHRERSHYDAIMVGTNTIITDNPQLSVREWPGRNPRCITFDLKGRLPEDRQVIVKEDTIVVTENLSLENLLAQLYKEHGITSLMVEGGAKLLQSFIDGGYYDEVRIERSTIKIGAGIKAPKISCENMTVEEVGGHEIHLKRR
;
A
#
# COMPACT_ATOMS: atom_id res chain seq x y z
N MET A 1 17.17 -7.86 -11.91
CA MET A 1 16.33 -7.35 -10.80
C MET A 1 15.51 -6.11 -11.21
N CYS A 2 16.06 -5.05 -11.80
CA CYS A 2 15.26 -3.87 -12.22
C CYS A 2 14.02 -4.24 -13.06
N ARG A 3 14.17 -5.18 -14.01
CA ARG A 3 13.03 -5.65 -14.82
C ARG A 3 11.98 -6.38 -13.96
N ALA A 4 12.41 -7.17 -12.99
CA ALA A 4 11.49 -7.84 -12.07
C ALA A 4 10.69 -6.83 -11.21
N LEU A 5 11.32 -5.73 -10.75
CA LEU A 5 10.66 -4.63 -10.06
C LEU A 5 9.61 -3.92 -10.94
N GLN A 6 9.92 -3.66 -12.22
CA GLN A 6 8.96 -3.08 -13.18
C GLN A 6 7.72 -3.97 -13.34
N LEU A 7 7.94 -5.28 -13.47
CA LEU A 7 6.86 -6.27 -13.57
C LEU A 7 6.02 -6.30 -12.28
N ALA A 8 6.69 -6.35 -11.11
CA ALA A 8 6.03 -6.36 -9.82
C ALA A 8 5.08 -5.15 -9.64
N ALA A 9 5.51 -3.95 -10.05
CA ALA A 9 4.71 -2.73 -9.98
C ALA A 9 3.40 -2.80 -10.78
N MET A 10 3.31 -3.65 -11.81
CA MET A 10 2.08 -3.86 -12.57
C MET A 10 0.95 -4.52 -11.75
N GLY A 11 1.28 -5.12 -10.60
CA GLY A 11 0.33 -5.70 -9.66
C GLY A 11 -0.33 -4.67 -8.71
N GLN A 12 0.09 -3.41 -8.75
CA GLN A 12 -0.37 -2.37 -7.82
C GLN A 12 -1.90 -2.22 -7.81
N GLY A 13 -2.47 -2.14 -6.61
CA GLY A 13 -3.91 -2.01 -6.39
C GLY A 13 -4.75 -3.28 -6.65
N ARG A 14 -4.12 -4.40 -7.07
CA ARG A 14 -4.84 -5.64 -7.42
C ARG A 14 -4.46 -6.86 -6.57
N VAL A 15 -3.30 -6.83 -5.94
CA VAL A 15 -2.73 -8.00 -5.25
C VAL A 15 -2.95 -8.00 -3.74
N SER A 16 -3.23 -6.86 -3.11
CA SER A 16 -3.44 -6.77 -1.66
C SER A 16 -4.50 -7.77 -1.17
N PRO A 17 -4.28 -8.44 -0.02
CA PRO A 17 -3.20 -8.20 0.96
C PRO A 17 -1.85 -8.83 0.60
N ASN A 18 -1.72 -9.53 -0.54
CA ASN A 18 -0.45 -10.10 -1.00
C ASN A 18 0.54 -8.99 -1.45
N PRO A 19 1.85 -9.27 -1.42
CA PRO A 19 2.86 -8.35 -1.94
C PRO A 19 2.86 -8.30 -3.48
N MET A 20 3.36 -7.20 -4.01
CA MET A 20 3.72 -7.08 -5.43
C MET A 20 5.02 -7.83 -5.68
N VAL A 21 4.96 -8.89 -6.46
CA VAL A 21 6.13 -9.71 -6.79
C VAL A 21 6.29 -9.81 -8.30
N GLY A 22 7.53 -9.70 -8.76
CA GLY A 22 7.93 -9.92 -10.15
C GLY A 22 9.07 -10.92 -10.22
N ALA A 23 9.06 -11.72 -11.26
CA ALA A 23 10.10 -12.72 -11.54
C ALA A 23 10.54 -12.67 -12.99
N VAL A 24 11.85 -12.81 -13.22
CA VAL A 24 12.48 -12.82 -14.55
C VAL A 24 13.45 -13.99 -14.61
N ILE A 25 13.40 -14.76 -15.69
CA ILE A 25 14.29 -15.90 -15.93
C ILE A 25 15.23 -15.54 -17.08
N VAL A 26 16.53 -15.69 -16.83
CA VAL A 26 17.60 -15.35 -17.78
C VAL A 26 18.45 -16.59 -18.07
N CYS A 27 18.71 -16.88 -19.35
CA CYS A 27 19.65 -17.88 -19.81
C CYS A 27 20.48 -17.25 -20.93
N ASP A 28 21.83 -17.43 -20.90
CA ASP A 28 22.76 -16.86 -21.88
C ASP A 28 22.55 -15.35 -22.12
N ASP A 29 22.45 -14.57 -21.03
CA ASP A 29 22.21 -13.13 -21.01
C ASP A 29 20.92 -12.66 -21.69
N LYS A 30 20.00 -13.59 -21.99
CA LYS A 30 18.68 -13.31 -22.57
C LYS A 30 17.57 -13.63 -21.60
N ILE A 31 16.60 -12.73 -21.52
CA ILE A 31 15.35 -13.00 -20.80
C ILE A 31 14.57 -14.03 -21.59
N ILE A 32 14.30 -15.18 -20.97
CA ILE A 32 13.55 -16.29 -21.56
C ILE A 32 12.17 -16.48 -20.93
N GLY A 33 11.92 -15.84 -19.76
CA GLY A 33 10.62 -15.87 -19.10
C GLY A 33 10.44 -14.69 -18.17
N GLU A 34 9.20 -14.19 -18.10
CA GLU A 34 8.80 -13.07 -17.25
C GLU A 34 7.44 -13.34 -16.61
N GLY A 35 7.27 -12.90 -15.37
CA GLY A 35 6.01 -13.02 -14.66
C GLY A 35 5.89 -12.05 -13.51
N TYR A 36 4.65 -11.75 -13.12
CA TYR A 36 4.35 -11.00 -11.92
C TYR A 36 3.06 -11.51 -11.29
N HIS A 37 2.87 -11.26 -10.01
CA HIS A 37 1.62 -11.54 -9.33
C HIS A 37 0.57 -10.55 -9.82
N ARG A 38 -0.43 -11.05 -10.59
CA ARG A 38 -1.36 -10.18 -11.34
C ARG A 38 -2.53 -9.70 -10.50
N GLN A 39 -3.02 -10.56 -9.61
CA GLN A 39 -4.18 -10.29 -8.75
C GLN A 39 -4.21 -11.24 -7.55
N TRP A 40 -4.83 -10.80 -6.47
CA TRP A 40 -5.04 -11.61 -5.28
C TRP A 40 -5.71 -12.95 -5.60
N GLY A 41 -5.18 -14.03 -5.01
CA GLY A 41 -5.66 -15.40 -5.25
C GLY A 41 -5.24 -16.01 -6.57
N GLY A 42 -4.57 -15.26 -7.46
CA GLY A 42 -4.01 -15.76 -8.71
C GLY A 42 -2.60 -16.37 -8.54
N PRO A 43 -2.01 -16.89 -9.64
CA PRO A 43 -0.66 -17.45 -9.64
C PRO A 43 0.38 -16.44 -9.19
N HIS A 44 1.41 -16.92 -8.47
CA HIS A 44 2.55 -16.11 -8.07
C HIS A 44 3.44 -15.75 -9.26
N ALA A 45 4.33 -14.80 -9.07
CA ALA A 45 5.23 -14.29 -10.11
C ALA A 45 6.11 -15.39 -10.73
N GLU A 46 6.66 -16.27 -9.88
CA GLU A 46 7.52 -17.37 -10.28
C GLU A 46 6.77 -18.39 -11.16
N VAL A 47 5.51 -18.66 -10.80
CA VAL A 47 4.64 -19.54 -11.59
C VAL A 47 4.41 -18.96 -12.99
N ASN A 48 4.08 -17.66 -13.04
CA ASN A 48 3.87 -16.96 -14.30
C ASN A 48 5.16 -16.87 -15.13
N ALA A 49 6.31 -16.63 -14.49
CA ALA A 49 7.61 -16.57 -15.16
C ALA A 49 8.01 -17.93 -15.75
N VAL A 50 7.90 -19.02 -14.97
CA VAL A 50 8.17 -20.36 -15.46
C VAL A 50 7.20 -20.75 -16.60
N ALA A 51 5.91 -20.41 -16.45
CA ALA A 51 4.91 -20.70 -17.48
C ALA A 51 5.21 -20.01 -18.82
N SER A 52 5.76 -18.78 -18.79
CA SER A 52 6.07 -17.98 -19.98
C SER A 52 7.30 -18.44 -20.77
N VAL A 53 8.16 -19.29 -20.21
CA VAL A 53 9.31 -19.83 -20.93
C VAL A 53 8.82 -20.79 -22.02
N GLU A 54 9.18 -20.55 -23.27
CA GLU A 54 8.81 -21.40 -24.41
C GLU A 54 9.56 -22.75 -24.38
N ASP A 55 10.91 -22.67 -24.33
CA ASP A 55 11.78 -23.86 -24.29
C ASP A 55 12.17 -24.16 -22.84
N LYS A 56 11.42 -25.09 -22.21
CA LYS A 56 11.64 -25.49 -20.82
C LYS A 56 12.99 -26.15 -20.55
N SER A 57 13.67 -26.65 -21.56
CA SER A 57 15.01 -27.25 -21.40
C SER A 57 16.06 -26.22 -20.94
N LYS A 58 15.85 -24.94 -21.26
CA LYS A 58 16.72 -23.83 -20.85
C LYS A 58 16.60 -23.46 -19.37
N LEU A 59 15.61 -23.98 -18.66
CA LEU A 59 15.49 -23.73 -17.22
C LEU A 59 16.69 -24.28 -16.44
N SER A 60 17.25 -25.40 -16.88
CA SER A 60 18.40 -26.06 -16.24
C SER A 60 19.74 -25.31 -16.38
N CYS A 61 19.82 -24.28 -17.22
CA CYS A 61 20.98 -23.38 -17.35
C CYS A 61 20.66 -21.92 -17.07
N SER A 62 19.51 -21.64 -16.40
CA SER A 62 19.03 -20.28 -16.19
C SER A 62 19.26 -19.77 -14.78
N THR A 63 19.11 -18.46 -14.63
CA THR A 63 19.03 -17.75 -13.34
C THR A 63 17.68 -17.09 -13.22
N MET A 64 16.97 -17.33 -12.11
CA MET A 64 15.75 -16.63 -11.78
C MET A 64 16.04 -15.42 -10.87
N TYR A 65 15.51 -14.26 -11.23
CA TYR A 65 15.50 -13.04 -10.41
C TYR A 65 14.09 -12.85 -9.90
N VAL A 66 13.92 -12.76 -8.58
CA VAL A 66 12.61 -12.56 -7.95
C VAL A 66 12.71 -11.46 -6.90
N THR A 67 11.73 -10.54 -6.88
CA THR A 67 11.78 -9.34 -6.01
C THR A 67 11.54 -9.63 -4.53
N LEU A 68 10.95 -10.79 -4.19
CA LEU A 68 10.69 -11.21 -2.81
C LEU A 68 11.04 -12.68 -2.65
N GLU A 69 11.40 -13.10 -1.46
CA GLU A 69 11.68 -14.49 -1.11
C GLU A 69 10.58 -15.44 -1.61
N PRO A 70 10.92 -16.50 -2.39
CA PRO A 70 9.94 -17.50 -2.83
C PRO A 70 9.27 -18.20 -1.66
N CYS A 71 7.94 -18.30 -1.70
CA CYS A 71 7.17 -18.92 -0.62
C CYS A 71 7.53 -20.40 -0.41
N SER A 72 7.50 -20.83 0.87
CA SER A 72 7.85 -22.20 1.32
C SER A 72 6.70 -22.99 1.90
N HIS A 73 5.52 -22.38 2.05
CA HIS A 73 4.35 -23.01 2.67
C HIS A 73 3.32 -23.45 1.62
N TYR A 74 2.63 -24.55 1.89
CA TYR A 74 1.50 -25.00 1.10
C TYR A 74 0.29 -24.11 1.41
N GLY A 75 -0.21 -23.43 0.39
CA GLY A 75 -1.46 -22.71 0.40
C GLY A 75 -2.49 -23.39 -0.50
N LYS A 76 -3.14 -22.62 -1.37
CA LYS A 76 -4.00 -23.16 -2.43
C LYS A 76 -3.19 -23.86 -3.54
N THR A 77 -1.91 -23.56 -3.65
CA THR A 77 -0.94 -24.11 -4.61
C THR A 77 0.33 -24.53 -3.88
N PRO A 78 1.13 -25.45 -4.49
CA PRO A 78 2.45 -25.80 -3.97
C PRO A 78 3.34 -24.57 -3.86
N PRO A 79 4.33 -24.56 -2.92
CA PRO A 79 5.23 -23.45 -2.73
C PRO A 79 6.09 -23.14 -3.97
N CYS A 80 6.38 -21.86 -4.19
CA CYS A 80 7.23 -21.43 -5.32
C CYS A 80 8.65 -22.00 -5.23
N ALA A 81 9.20 -22.18 -4.02
CA ALA A 81 10.49 -22.82 -3.83
C ALA A 81 10.50 -24.24 -4.39
N GLU A 82 9.44 -25.04 -4.20
CA GLU A 82 9.33 -26.35 -4.84
C GLU A 82 9.23 -26.29 -6.36
N LEU A 83 8.46 -25.33 -6.88
CA LEU A 83 8.36 -25.13 -8.33
C LEU A 83 9.74 -24.87 -8.95
N ILE A 84 10.53 -24.00 -8.35
CA ILE A 84 11.87 -23.65 -8.79
C ILE A 84 12.76 -24.89 -8.81
N ILE A 85 12.76 -25.69 -7.73
CA ILE A 85 13.52 -26.94 -7.62
C ILE A 85 13.08 -27.93 -8.70
N LYS A 86 11.78 -28.18 -8.84
CA LYS A 86 11.23 -29.11 -9.84
C LYS A 86 11.50 -28.67 -11.29
N SER A 87 11.62 -27.36 -11.50
CA SER A 87 11.96 -26.78 -12.81
C SER A 87 13.46 -26.91 -13.14
N GLY A 88 14.29 -27.36 -12.19
CA GLY A 88 15.72 -27.53 -12.38
C GLY A 88 16.50 -26.23 -12.52
N ILE A 89 15.97 -25.08 -12.04
CA ILE A 89 16.65 -23.79 -12.09
C ILE A 89 17.82 -23.80 -11.10
N PRO A 90 19.09 -23.69 -11.56
CA PRO A 90 20.24 -23.87 -10.70
C PRO A 90 20.59 -22.66 -9.83
N ARG A 91 20.09 -21.48 -10.18
CA ARG A 91 20.44 -20.23 -9.48
C ARG A 91 19.24 -19.29 -9.30
N VAL A 92 19.12 -18.70 -8.11
CA VAL A 92 18.05 -17.72 -7.77
C VAL A 92 18.66 -16.49 -7.13
N ILE A 93 18.27 -15.32 -7.63
CA ILE A 93 18.64 -14.01 -7.09
C ILE A 93 17.37 -13.40 -6.46
N VAL A 94 17.41 -13.21 -5.14
CA VAL A 94 16.28 -12.68 -4.35
C VAL A 94 16.53 -11.22 -4.01
N GLY A 95 15.51 -10.37 -4.18
CA GLY A 95 15.53 -8.97 -3.78
C GLY A 95 15.43 -8.83 -2.26
N ALA A 96 14.22 -8.82 -1.73
CA ALA A 96 13.94 -8.70 -0.32
C ALA A 96 13.55 -10.05 0.32
N MET A 97 13.76 -10.17 1.63
CA MET A 97 13.29 -11.32 2.40
C MET A 97 11.85 -11.10 2.90
N ASP A 98 11.11 -12.19 3.10
CA ASP A 98 9.76 -12.11 3.66
C ASP A 98 9.81 -11.49 5.07
N PRO A 99 8.99 -10.46 5.38
CA PRO A 99 8.99 -9.80 6.68
C PRO A 99 8.42 -10.67 7.81
N PHE A 100 7.67 -11.72 7.48
CA PHE A 100 7.02 -12.55 8.48
C PHE A 100 8.02 -13.55 9.09
N GLU A 101 8.41 -13.36 10.34
CA GLU A 101 9.46 -14.13 11.02
C GLU A 101 9.31 -15.66 10.91
N LYS A 102 8.07 -16.17 10.94
CA LYS A 102 7.80 -17.61 10.81
C LYS A 102 8.07 -18.17 9.42
N VAL A 103 8.22 -17.33 8.41
CA VAL A 103 8.43 -17.70 7.01
C VAL A 103 9.80 -17.28 6.51
N ARG A 104 10.32 -16.18 7.06
CA ARG A 104 11.59 -15.56 6.67
C ARG A 104 12.73 -16.57 6.63
N GLY A 105 13.37 -16.67 5.49
CA GLY A 105 14.51 -17.55 5.25
C GLY A 105 14.14 -18.99 4.87
N ARG A 106 12.91 -19.45 5.11
CA ARG A 106 12.53 -20.85 4.85
C ARG A 106 12.52 -21.19 3.36
N GLY A 107 12.09 -20.27 2.50
CA GLY A 107 12.13 -20.46 1.06
C GLY A 107 13.57 -20.54 0.53
N VAL A 108 14.40 -19.62 0.98
CA VAL A 108 15.84 -19.60 0.67
C VAL A 108 16.53 -20.87 1.18
N ASP A 109 16.27 -21.29 2.41
CA ASP A 109 16.84 -22.51 3.00
C ASP A 109 16.42 -23.77 2.24
N MET A 110 15.16 -23.83 1.79
CA MET A 110 14.65 -24.95 1.00
C MET A 110 15.35 -25.05 -0.35
N LEU A 111 15.58 -23.92 -1.02
CA LEU A 111 16.32 -23.85 -2.29
C LEU A 111 17.76 -24.29 -2.09
N ARG A 112 18.47 -23.75 -1.07
CA ARG A 112 19.88 -24.09 -0.78
C ARG A 112 20.06 -25.56 -0.43
N LYS A 113 19.15 -26.14 0.38
CA LYS A 113 19.17 -27.57 0.71
C LYS A 113 19.00 -28.47 -0.51
N ALA A 114 18.30 -27.98 -1.53
CA ALA A 114 18.14 -28.69 -2.81
C ALA A 114 19.30 -28.47 -3.78
N GLY A 115 20.36 -27.74 -3.38
CA GLY A 115 21.55 -27.49 -4.22
C GLY A 115 21.42 -26.27 -5.15
N VAL A 116 20.38 -25.44 -4.99
CA VAL A 116 20.23 -24.19 -5.75
C VAL A 116 21.15 -23.11 -5.17
N ASP A 117 21.93 -22.43 -6.03
CA ASP A 117 22.73 -21.27 -5.65
C ASP A 117 21.82 -20.07 -5.41
N VAL A 118 21.76 -19.54 -4.16
CA VAL A 118 20.86 -18.45 -3.79
C VAL A 118 21.64 -17.25 -3.27
N VAL A 119 21.50 -16.12 -3.99
CA VAL A 119 21.99 -14.80 -3.59
C VAL A 119 20.79 -13.95 -3.13
N THR A 120 20.91 -13.28 -1.98
CA THR A 120 19.85 -12.44 -1.39
C THR A 120 20.30 -10.98 -1.30
N GLY A 121 19.36 -10.04 -1.15
CA GLY A 121 19.62 -8.62 -0.91
C GLY A 121 19.94 -7.80 -2.16
N VAL A 122 19.61 -8.28 -3.35
CA VAL A 122 19.87 -7.56 -4.60
C VAL A 122 18.77 -6.53 -4.87
N LEU A 123 19.09 -5.24 -4.78
CA LEU A 123 18.12 -4.11 -4.77
C LEU A 123 17.08 -4.26 -3.66
N GLU A 124 17.53 -4.66 -2.47
CA GLU A 124 16.63 -4.91 -1.33
C GLU A 124 15.82 -3.67 -0.95
N LYS A 125 16.47 -2.49 -0.94
CA LYS A 125 15.79 -1.23 -0.59
C LYS A 125 14.66 -0.89 -1.57
N GLU A 126 14.89 -1.09 -2.85
CA GLU A 126 13.89 -0.85 -3.90
C GLU A 126 12.75 -1.87 -3.83
N CYS A 127 13.06 -3.12 -3.48
CA CYS A 127 12.05 -4.16 -3.28
C CYS A 127 11.20 -3.90 -2.03
N ASP A 128 11.81 -3.48 -0.92
CA ASP A 128 11.11 -3.08 0.30
C ASP A 128 10.24 -1.84 0.07
N GLU A 129 10.75 -0.82 -0.63
CA GLU A 129 10.00 0.39 -0.95
C GLU A 129 8.78 0.09 -1.83
N LEU A 130 8.92 -0.77 -2.84
CA LEU A 130 7.80 -1.20 -3.67
C LEU A 130 6.70 -1.84 -2.83
N ASN A 131 7.08 -2.61 -1.82
CA ASN A 131 6.17 -3.36 -0.94
C ASN A 131 6.02 -2.74 0.47
N LYS A 132 6.27 -1.43 0.64
CA LYS A 132 6.28 -0.77 1.96
C LYS A 132 5.00 -1.03 2.80
N HIS A 133 3.83 -1.10 2.17
CA HIS A 133 2.58 -1.42 2.86
C HIS A 133 2.63 -2.83 3.46
N PHE A 134 2.99 -3.82 2.64
CA PHE A 134 3.14 -5.20 3.06
C PHE A 134 4.22 -5.36 4.14
N MET A 135 5.40 -4.78 3.89
CA MET A 135 6.54 -4.86 4.82
C MET A 135 6.20 -4.26 6.19
N THR A 136 5.61 -3.06 6.22
CA THR A 136 5.21 -2.40 7.47
C THR A 136 4.13 -3.19 8.18
N ALA A 137 3.09 -3.63 7.46
CA ALA A 137 1.96 -4.30 8.07
C ALA A 137 2.38 -5.61 8.78
N HIS A 138 3.25 -6.39 8.16
CA HIS A 138 3.70 -7.66 8.75
C HIS A 138 4.77 -7.48 9.83
N LYS A 139 5.65 -6.47 9.73
CA LYS A 139 6.64 -6.14 10.77
C LYS A 139 6.00 -5.55 12.03
N SER A 140 4.97 -4.72 11.86
CA SER A 140 4.39 -3.93 12.95
C SER A 140 3.02 -4.42 13.43
N CYS A 141 2.45 -5.46 12.79
CA CYS A 141 1.11 -5.99 13.08
C CYS A 141 0.00 -4.91 13.05
N ARG A 142 0.16 -3.90 12.20
CA ARG A 142 -0.79 -2.82 11.94
C ARG A 142 -0.72 -2.38 10.48
N PRO A 143 -1.78 -1.73 9.92
CA PRO A 143 -1.68 -1.15 8.58
C PRO A 143 -0.54 -0.14 8.46
N PHE A 144 0.05 -0.04 7.27
CA PHE A 144 0.79 1.16 6.86
C PHE A 144 -0.18 2.34 6.82
N VAL A 145 0.17 3.48 7.43
CA VAL A 145 -0.71 4.63 7.57
C VAL A 145 -0.16 5.84 6.81
N LEU A 146 -0.93 6.30 5.81
CA LEU A 146 -0.74 7.59 5.17
C LEU A 146 -1.71 8.61 5.77
N LEU A 147 -1.22 9.72 6.30
CA LEU A 147 -2.03 10.90 6.62
C LEU A 147 -2.04 11.83 5.42
N LYS A 148 -3.21 12.18 4.90
CA LYS A 148 -3.36 13.08 3.74
C LYS A 148 -4.39 14.17 4.01
N TRP A 149 -4.02 15.41 3.72
CA TRP A 149 -4.97 16.51 3.67
C TRP A 149 -4.55 17.56 2.63
N ALA A 150 -5.51 18.42 2.26
CA ALA A 150 -5.23 19.64 1.54
C ALA A 150 -5.44 20.83 2.47
N GLU A 151 -4.58 21.85 2.35
CA GLU A 151 -4.66 23.07 3.10
C GLU A 151 -4.52 24.30 2.21
N SER A 152 -5.09 25.42 2.63
CA SER A 152 -4.87 26.71 1.99
C SER A 152 -3.43 27.21 2.25
N ASN A 153 -2.98 28.20 1.50
CA ASN A 153 -1.65 28.82 1.67
C ASN A 153 -1.44 29.37 3.09
N ASP A 154 -2.51 29.77 3.76
CA ASP A 154 -2.52 30.29 5.13
C ASP A 154 -2.89 29.25 6.20
N GLY A 155 -2.86 27.94 5.85
CA GLY A 155 -2.92 26.80 6.79
C GLY A 155 -4.30 26.42 7.31
N PHE A 156 -5.35 26.53 6.49
CA PHE A 156 -6.71 26.10 6.83
C PHE A 156 -7.19 24.98 5.92
N ILE A 157 -7.98 24.04 6.45
CA ILE A 157 -8.57 22.92 5.70
C ILE A 157 -10.04 23.18 5.30
N SER A 158 -10.72 24.14 5.93
CA SER A 158 -12.09 24.57 5.59
C SER A 158 -12.34 25.98 6.11
N LYS A 159 -13.42 26.62 5.64
CA LYS A 159 -13.89 27.89 6.17
C LYS A 159 -14.46 27.78 7.59
N LYS A 160 -14.76 28.95 8.18
CA LYS A 160 -15.46 29.04 9.48
C LYS A 160 -16.82 28.36 9.37
N GLY A 161 -17.16 27.54 10.37
CA GLY A 161 -18.36 26.72 10.33
C GLY A 161 -18.24 25.36 9.64
N GLY A 162 -17.07 25.04 9.07
CA GLY A 162 -16.85 23.76 8.37
C GLY A 162 -17.29 23.78 6.91
N GLU A 163 -17.61 24.96 6.36
CA GLU A 163 -17.97 25.06 4.93
C GLU A 163 -16.83 24.54 4.05
N PRO A 164 -17.13 23.64 3.09
CA PRO A 164 -16.13 23.07 2.20
C PRO A 164 -15.53 24.14 1.28
N VAL A 165 -14.23 23.96 0.97
CA VAL A 165 -13.49 24.78 0.03
C VAL A 165 -12.79 23.85 -0.96
N ALA A 166 -12.88 24.17 -2.24
CA ALA A 166 -12.14 23.44 -3.27
C ALA A 166 -10.64 23.81 -3.19
N LEU A 167 -9.91 23.13 -2.32
CA LEU A 167 -8.47 23.33 -2.13
C LEU A 167 -7.63 22.61 -3.19
N SER A 168 -8.12 21.52 -3.75
CA SER A 168 -7.44 20.74 -4.77
C SER A 168 -7.89 21.14 -6.17
N ASN A 169 -6.96 21.22 -7.14
CA ASN A 169 -7.25 21.39 -8.55
C ASN A 169 -7.59 20.04 -9.23
N GLU A 170 -7.90 20.04 -10.53
CA GLU A 170 -8.27 18.82 -11.26
C GLU A 170 -7.16 17.77 -11.27
N LEU A 171 -5.90 18.19 -11.47
CA LEU A 171 -4.75 17.29 -11.52
C LEU A 171 -4.48 16.64 -10.16
N THR A 172 -4.50 17.43 -9.07
CA THR A 172 -4.26 16.91 -7.72
C THR A 172 -5.43 16.05 -7.22
N LYS A 173 -6.67 16.31 -7.67
CA LYS A 173 -7.83 15.42 -7.45
C LYS A 173 -7.64 14.07 -8.14
N MET A 174 -7.26 14.07 -9.43
CA MET A 174 -6.97 12.84 -10.16
C MET A 174 -5.86 12.03 -9.46
N TRP A 175 -4.79 12.68 -9.03
CA TRP A 175 -3.72 12.05 -8.26
C TRP A 175 -4.22 11.44 -6.95
N MET A 176 -5.10 12.12 -6.22
CA MET A 176 -5.68 11.59 -5.01
C MET A 176 -6.54 10.35 -5.29
N HIS A 177 -7.32 10.34 -6.36
CA HIS A 177 -8.09 9.15 -6.76
C HIS A 177 -7.18 7.97 -7.12
N ARG A 178 -6.04 8.23 -7.76
CA ARG A 178 -5.00 7.23 -8.00
C ARG A 178 -4.45 6.70 -6.66
N GLU A 179 -4.08 7.57 -5.74
CA GLU A 179 -3.58 7.14 -4.43
C GLU A 179 -4.60 6.27 -3.69
N ARG A 180 -5.86 6.68 -3.63
CA ARG A 180 -6.93 5.88 -3.01
C ARG A 180 -7.01 4.46 -3.57
N SER A 181 -6.77 4.28 -4.86
CA SER A 181 -6.79 2.95 -5.51
C SER A 181 -5.68 2.02 -5.04
N HIS A 182 -4.66 2.56 -4.37
CA HIS A 182 -3.50 1.81 -3.88
C HIS A 182 -3.64 1.38 -2.41
N TYR A 183 -4.67 1.88 -1.69
CA TYR A 183 -4.91 1.59 -0.29
C TYR A 183 -6.08 0.62 -0.09
N ASP A 184 -5.98 -0.23 0.94
CA ASP A 184 -7.05 -1.16 1.30
C ASP A 184 -8.23 -0.43 1.92
N ALA A 185 -7.95 0.59 2.73
CA ALA A 185 -8.97 1.34 3.44
C ALA A 185 -8.69 2.85 3.47
N ILE A 186 -9.77 3.61 3.64
CA ILE A 186 -9.77 5.05 3.84
C ILE A 186 -10.56 5.39 5.10
N MET A 187 -9.97 6.22 5.96
CA MET A 187 -10.58 6.61 7.25
C MET A 187 -10.84 8.11 7.31
N VAL A 188 -12.03 8.47 7.79
CA VAL A 188 -12.43 9.85 8.06
C VAL A 188 -13.17 9.94 9.39
N GLY A 189 -13.14 11.12 10.01
CA GLY A 189 -13.86 11.37 11.26
C GLY A 189 -15.37 11.53 11.06
N THR A 190 -16.15 11.27 12.12
CA THR A 190 -17.61 11.40 12.18
C THR A 190 -18.13 12.73 11.61
N ASN A 191 -17.50 13.84 12.03
CA ASN A 191 -17.95 15.17 11.58
C ASN A 191 -17.77 15.37 10.07
N THR A 192 -16.70 14.82 9.46
CA THR A 192 -16.50 14.86 8.01
C THR A 192 -17.63 14.16 7.28
N ILE A 193 -18.11 13.01 7.80
CA ILE A 193 -19.28 12.33 7.22
C ILE A 193 -20.53 13.18 7.34
N ILE A 194 -20.76 13.80 8.51
CA ILE A 194 -21.96 14.60 8.77
C ILE A 194 -21.99 15.86 7.89
N THR A 195 -20.86 16.58 7.79
CA THR A 195 -20.82 17.88 7.10
C THR A 195 -20.68 17.74 5.60
N ASP A 196 -19.78 16.88 5.14
CA ASP A 196 -19.33 16.85 3.74
C ASP A 196 -20.01 15.74 2.93
N ASN A 197 -20.61 14.74 3.59
CA ASN A 197 -21.18 13.53 2.97
C ASN A 197 -20.31 12.98 1.82
N PRO A 198 -19.02 12.70 2.05
CA PRO A 198 -18.07 12.39 1.01
C PRO A 198 -18.30 10.98 0.45
N GLN A 199 -18.07 10.78 -0.85
CA GLN A 199 -18.15 9.45 -1.46
C GLN A 199 -16.96 8.55 -1.11
N LEU A 200 -15.77 9.11 -0.87
CA LEU A 200 -14.52 8.39 -0.61
C LEU A 200 -14.22 7.27 -1.63
N SER A 201 -14.59 7.50 -2.87
CA SER A 201 -14.47 6.54 -3.97
C SER A 201 -13.32 6.90 -4.91
N VAL A 202 -12.96 5.94 -5.75
CA VAL A 202 -12.06 6.10 -6.90
C VAL A 202 -12.92 6.25 -8.14
N ARG A 203 -13.15 7.51 -8.61
CA ARG A 203 -14.01 7.80 -9.76
C ARG A 203 -13.27 8.46 -10.93
N GLU A 204 -12.14 9.11 -10.65
CA GLU A 204 -11.33 9.82 -11.65
C GLU A 204 -10.03 9.06 -11.99
N TRP A 205 -9.93 7.80 -11.55
CA TRP A 205 -8.82 6.90 -11.83
C TRP A 205 -9.30 5.45 -11.91
N PRO A 206 -8.75 4.62 -12.80
CA PRO A 206 -9.08 3.20 -12.83
C PRO A 206 -8.51 2.50 -11.58
N GLY A 207 -9.33 1.72 -10.89
CA GLY A 207 -8.90 0.97 -9.71
C GLY A 207 -10.05 0.59 -8.79
N ARG A 208 -9.74 -0.15 -7.72
CA ARG A 208 -10.74 -0.52 -6.70
C ARG A 208 -10.97 0.62 -5.71
N ASN A 209 -12.17 0.70 -5.17
CA ASN A 209 -12.43 1.59 -4.06
C ASN A 209 -11.79 1.05 -2.78
N PRO A 210 -11.20 1.92 -1.95
CA PRO A 210 -10.81 1.54 -0.60
C PRO A 210 -12.05 1.31 0.28
N ARG A 211 -11.96 0.43 1.25
CA ARG A 211 -12.98 0.19 2.25
C ARG A 211 -13.09 1.41 3.18
N CYS A 212 -14.30 1.92 3.37
CA CYS A 212 -14.50 3.09 4.22
C CYS A 212 -14.45 2.72 5.72
N ILE A 213 -13.79 3.57 6.52
CA ILE A 213 -13.74 3.44 7.98
C ILE A 213 -14.14 4.79 8.58
N THR A 214 -15.02 4.77 9.57
CA THR A 214 -15.43 5.97 10.31
C THR A 214 -15.79 5.63 11.76
N PHE A 215 -16.03 6.65 12.57
CA PHE A 215 -16.37 6.48 13.97
C PHE A 215 -17.82 6.94 14.23
N ASP A 216 -18.51 6.20 15.09
CA ASP A 216 -19.81 6.63 15.63
C ASP A 216 -19.97 6.30 17.11
N LEU A 217 -19.11 6.87 17.94
CA LEU A 217 -19.08 6.64 19.39
C LEU A 217 -20.34 7.16 20.13
N LYS A 218 -21.20 7.92 19.46
CA LYS A 218 -22.36 8.60 20.07
C LYS A 218 -23.67 8.40 19.30
N GLY A 219 -23.72 7.52 18.31
CA GLY A 219 -24.92 7.29 17.50
C GLY A 219 -25.39 8.54 16.74
N ARG A 220 -24.47 9.32 16.15
CA ARG A 220 -24.79 10.57 15.46
C ARG A 220 -24.75 10.50 13.95
N LEU A 221 -24.25 9.40 13.40
CA LEU A 221 -24.14 9.25 11.94
C LEU A 221 -25.53 9.06 11.34
N PRO A 222 -25.96 9.92 10.39
CA PRO A 222 -27.17 9.67 9.63
C PRO A 222 -27.01 8.43 8.74
N GLU A 223 -28.04 7.59 8.70
CA GLU A 223 -28.03 6.33 7.93
C GLU A 223 -27.97 6.54 6.41
N ASP A 224 -28.40 7.69 5.92
CA ASP A 224 -28.46 8.06 4.50
C ASP A 224 -27.12 8.55 3.91
N ARG A 225 -26.04 8.56 4.68
CA ARG A 225 -24.73 9.03 4.20
C ARG A 225 -24.11 8.07 3.20
N GLN A 226 -23.54 8.64 2.15
CA GLN A 226 -22.98 7.88 0.99
C GLN A 226 -22.00 6.78 1.39
N VAL A 227 -21.24 6.98 2.47
CA VAL A 227 -20.32 5.97 2.98
C VAL A 227 -21.00 4.93 3.87
N ILE A 228 -22.10 5.30 4.55
CA ILE A 228 -22.80 4.41 5.49
C ILE A 228 -23.66 3.37 4.75
N VAL A 229 -24.24 3.74 3.61
CA VAL A 229 -25.02 2.80 2.78
C VAL A 229 -24.17 1.75 2.05
N LYS A 230 -22.84 1.83 2.12
CA LYS A 230 -21.95 0.80 1.57
C LYS A 230 -21.86 -0.39 2.52
N GLU A 231 -22.09 -1.59 2.02
CA GLU A 231 -22.12 -2.83 2.81
C GLU A 231 -20.79 -3.16 3.52
N ASP A 232 -19.66 -2.70 2.97
CA ASP A 232 -18.32 -3.01 3.48
C ASP A 232 -17.73 -1.91 4.39
N THR A 233 -18.51 -0.87 4.73
CA THR A 233 -18.04 0.20 5.63
C THR A 233 -17.87 -0.31 7.06
N ILE A 234 -16.71 -0.01 7.66
CA ILE A 234 -16.45 -0.28 9.08
C ILE A 234 -16.83 0.96 9.89
N VAL A 235 -17.83 0.84 10.75
CA VAL A 235 -18.22 1.88 11.70
C VAL A 235 -17.71 1.48 13.08
N VAL A 236 -16.73 2.24 13.59
CA VAL A 236 -16.17 2.02 14.93
C VAL A 236 -17.08 2.67 15.96
N THR A 237 -17.75 1.87 16.78
CA THR A 237 -18.69 2.30 17.82
C THR A 237 -18.09 2.26 19.21
N GLU A 238 -16.94 1.60 19.37
CA GLU A 238 -16.24 1.48 20.63
C GLU A 238 -15.12 2.51 20.76
N ASN A 239 -14.88 2.96 21.99
CA ASN A 239 -13.79 3.90 22.29
C ASN A 239 -12.46 3.15 22.44
N LEU A 240 -11.85 2.79 21.33
CA LEU A 240 -10.55 2.11 21.27
C LEU A 240 -9.39 3.12 21.23
N SER A 241 -8.24 2.73 21.79
CA SER A 241 -6.99 3.42 21.48
C SER A 241 -6.63 3.24 20.00
N LEU A 242 -5.89 4.20 19.41
CA LEU A 242 -5.45 4.05 18.02
C LEU A 242 -4.62 2.79 17.79
N GLU A 243 -3.79 2.40 18.76
CA GLU A 243 -3.02 1.17 18.72
C GLU A 243 -3.91 -0.07 18.58
N ASN A 244 -4.92 -0.19 19.45
CA ASN A 244 -5.85 -1.32 19.42
C ASN A 244 -6.69 -1.33 18.14
N LEU A 245 -7.16 -0.17 17.71
CA LEU A 245 -7.90 -0.04 16.45
C LEU A 245 -7.06 -0.51 15.25
N LEU A 246 -5.83 -0.03 15.13
CA LEU A 246 -4.94 -0.42 14.03
C LEU A 246 -4.60 -1.91 14.07
N ALA A 247 -4.36 -2.47 15.27
CA ALA A 247 -4.15 -3.91 15.43
C ALA A 247 -5.39 -4.74 15.02
N GLN A 248 -6.58 -4.27 15.37
CA GLN A 248 -7.84 -4.91 14.99
C GLN A 248 -8.07 -4.85 13.46
N LEU A 249 -7.85 -3.69 12.84
CA LEU A 249 -7.95 -3.53 11.38
C LEU A 249 -7.03 -4.51 10.64
N TYR A 250 -5.82 -4.71 11.13
CA TYR A 250 -4.89 -5.68 10.55
C TYR A 250 -5.33 -7.12 10.79
N LYS A 251 -5.63 -7.49 12.04
CA LYS A 251 -5.87 -8.90 12.42
C LYS A 251 -7.23 -9.43 11.99
N GLU A 252 -8.29 -8.63 12.13
CA GLU A 252 -9.66 -9.07 11.91
C GLU A 252 -10.17 -8.73 10.51
N HIS A 253 -9.69 -7.61 9.94
CA HIS A 253 -10.15 -7.13 8.64
C HIS A 253 -9.15 -7.32 7.51
N GLY A 254 -7.92 -7.78 7.80
CA GLY A 254 -6.87 -8.01 6.81
C GLY A 254 -6.38 -6.73 6.10
N ILE A 255 -6.58 -5.56 6.73
CA ILE A 255 -6.18 -4.26 6.17
C ILE A 255 -4.68 -4.08 6.39
N THR A 256 -3.92 -3.97 5.30
CA THR A 256 -2.47 -3.77 5.31
C THR A 256 -2.06 -2.33 5.03
N SER A 257 -2.97 -1.52 4.47
CA SER A 257 -2.73 -0.11 4.14
C SER A 257 -3.96 0.75 4.42
N LEU A 258 -3.75 1.88 5.09
CA LEU A 258 -4.78 2.80 5.53
C LEU A 258 -4.42 4.24 5.13
N MET A 259 -5.32 4.91 4.42
CA MET A 259 -5.26 6.34 4.17
C MET A 259 -6.19 7.07 5.14
N VAL A 260 -5.70 8.04 5.89
CA VAL A 260 -6.51 8.91 6.77
C VAL A 260 -6.62 10.28 6.10
N GLU A 261 -7.84 10.63 5.65
CA GLU A 261 -8.04 11.84 4.82
C GLU A 261 -8.78 12.96 5.55
N GLY A 262 -9.27 12.78 6.75
CA GLY A 262 -10.06 13.87 7.21
C GLY A 262 -10.54 13.93 8.62
N GLY A 263 -10.91 15.18 8.93
CA GLY A 263 -11.09 15.73 10.25
C GLY A 263 -9.74 16.11 10.86
N ALA A 264 -9.46 17.43 11.01
CA ALA A 264 -8.20 17.91 11.61
C ALA A 264 -7.90 17.23 12.95
N LYS A 265 -8.91 16.97 13.78
CA LYS A 265 -8.74 16.30 15.07
C LYS A 265 -8.29 14.84 14.93
N LEU A 266 -8.86 14.11 13.97
CA LEU A 266 -8.46 12.72 13.71
C LEU A 266 -7.02 12.67 13.23
N LEU A 267 -6.67 13.47 12.23
CA LEU A 267 -5.31 13.57 11.73
C LEU A 267 -4.31 13.95 12.85
N GLN A 268 -4.69 14.94 13.70
CA GLN A 268 -3.85 15.35 14.82
C GLN A 268 -3.63 14.21 15.83
N SER A 269 -4.67 13.40 16.12
CA SER A 269 -4.51 12.27 17.05
C SER A 269 -3.54 11.20 16.54
N PHE A 270 -3.50 10.96 15.23
CA PHE A 270 -2.50 10.09 14.62
C PHE A 270 -1.09 10.69 14.69
N ILE A 271 -0.96 11.99 14.48
CA ILE A 271 0.34 12.71 14.58
C ILE A 271 0.85 12.66 16.02
N ASP A 272 0.01 13.03 16.99
CA ASP A 272 0.38 13.09 18.42
C ASP A 272 0.73 11.71 18.97
N GLY A 273 0.01 10.66 18.55
CA GLY A 273 0.29 9.27 18.90
C GLY A 273 1.46 8.65 18.12
N GLY A 274 1.93 9.30 17.05
CA GLY A 274 2.96 8.75 16.18
C GLY A 274 2.54 7.53 15.39
N TYR A 275 1.24 7.34 15.14
CA TYR A 275 0.68 6.21 14.40
C TYR A 275 0.56 6.51 12.90
N TYR A 276 1.66 6.88 12.26
CA TYR A 276 1.72 7.11 10.82
C TYR A 276 3.10 6.73 10.27
N ASP A 277 3.16 6.41 8.99
CA ASP A 277 4.38 6.05 8.27
C ASP A 277 4.73 7.13 7.22
N GLU A 278 3.70 7.71 6.60
CA GLU A 278 3.85 8.82 5.66
C GLU A 278 2.82 9.92 5.92
N VAL A 279 3.20 11.15 5.56
CA VAL A 279 2.31 12.30 5.53
C VAL A 279 2.42 12.96 4.16
N ARG A 280 1.27 13.29 3.57
CA ARG A 280 1.16 14.04 2.32
C ARG A 280 0.26 15.25 2.53
N ILE A 281 0.82 16.44 2.36
CA ILE A 281 0.10 17.70 2.48
C ILE A 281 0.05 18.35 1.09
N GLU A 282 -1.13 18.63 0.61
CA GLU A 282 -1.33 19.48 -0.57
C GLU A 282 -1.56 20.91 -0.11
N ARG A 283 -0.64 21.81 -0.43
CA ARG A 283 -0.79 23.25 -0.16
C ARG A 283 -1.26 23.96 -1.41
N SER A 284 -2.49 24.47 -1.33
CA SER A 284 -3.13 25.25 -2.38
C SER A 284 -2.62 26.69 -2.39
N THR A 285 -2.77 27.39 -3.51
CA THR A 285 -2.51 28.82 -3.64
C THR A 285 -3.59 29.70 -3.00
N ILE A 286 -4.74 29.14 -2.65
CA ILE A 286 -5.90 29.84 -2.07
C ILE A 286 -5.59 30.29 -0.65
N LYS A 287 -6.09 31.48 -0.26
CA LYS A 287 -6.12 31.96 1.12
C LYS A 287 -7.56 31.96 1.65
N ILE A 288 -7.76 31.47 2.87
CA ILE A 288 -9.08 31.37 3.53
C ILE A 288 -9.26 32.50 4.56
N GLY A 289 -8.21 32.92 5.22
CA GLY A 289 -8.20 33.96 6.24
C GLY A 289 -8.68 33.49 7.63
N ALA A 290 -9.80 32.74 7.70
CA ALA A 290 -10.31 32.19 8.95
C ALA A 290 -11.09 30.89 8.72
N GLY A 291 -10.83 29.88 9.53
CA GLY A 291 -11.44 28.57 9.36
C GLY A 291 -10.94 27.52 10.33
N ILE A 292 -11.09 26.26 9.96
CA ILE A 292 -10.52 25.13 10.69
C ILE A 292 -9.05 25.02 10.27
N LYS A 293 -8.14 25.16 11.25
CA LYS A 293 -6.71 25.04 11.00
C LYS A 293 -6.33 23.61 10.60
N ALA A 294 -5.35 23.52 9.72
CA ALA A 294 -4.69 22.28 9.39
C ALA A 294 -4.04 21.62 10.62
N PRO A 295 -3.84 20.31 10.64
CA PRO A 295 -3.06 19.63 11.66
C PRO A 295 -1.65 20.20 11.76
N LYS A 296 -1.09 20.19 12.98
CA LYS A 296 0.27 20.65 13.23
C LYS A 296 1.24 19.49 13.13
N ILE A 297 2.22 19.62 12.26
CA ILE A 297 3.32 18.65 12.12
C ILE A 297 4.63 19.41 11.88
N SER A 298 5.76 18.85 12.35
CA SER A 298 7.09 19.41 12.01
C SER A 298 7.35 19.24 10.52
N CYS A 299 7.72 20.33 9.87
CA CYS A 299 8.10 20.36 8.44
C CYS A 299 9.55 19.90 8.19
N GLU A 300 10.28 19.55 9.22
CA GLU A 300 11.66 19.04 9.08
C GLU A 300 11.68 17.76 8.24
N ASN A 301 12.63 17.68 7.31
CA ASN A 301 12.84 16.56 6.39
C ASN A 301 11.64 16.26 5.45
N MET A 302 10.81 17.28 5.17
CA MET A 302 9.80 17.15 4.10
C MET A 302 10.45 17.40 2.74
N THR A 303 10.14 16.54 1.77
CA THR A 303 10.37 16.82 0.35
C THR A 303 9.18 17.59 -0.20
N VAL A 304 9.43 18.51 -1.14
CA VAL A 304 8.38 19.32 -1.76
C VAL A 304 8.44 19.13 -3.27
N GLU A 305 7.30 18.80 -3.86
CA GLU A 305 7.12 18.70 -5.31
C GLU A 305 6.03 19.68 -5.74
N GLU A 306 6.17 20.29 -6.90
CA GLU A 306 5.13 21.14 -7.49
C GLU A 306 4.29 20.34 -8.45
N VAL A 307 2.96 20.39 -8.28
CA VAL A 307 1.99 19.67 -9.12
C VAL A 307 0.83 20.59 -9.47
N GLY A 308 0.75 21.02 -10.73
CA GLY A 308 -0.33 21.89 -11.20
C GLY A 308 -0.43 23.20 -10.45
N GLY A 309 0.69 23.79 -10.01
CA GLY A 309 0.74 25.03 -9.25
C GLY A 309 0.46 24.87 -7.74
N HIS A 310 0.31 23.64 -7.26
CA HIS A 310 0.21 23.34 -5.84
C HIS A 310 1.50 22.68 -5.33
N GLU A 311 1.89 22.96 -4.09
CA GLU A 311 2.99 22.28 -3.42
C GLU A 311 2.49 20.98 -2.76
N ILE A 312 3.18 19.86 -3.04
CA ILE A 312 2.94 18.59 -2.37
C ILE A 312 4.10 18.34 -1.43
N HIS A 313 3.85 18.44 -0.15
CA HIS A 313 4.82 18.18 0.91
C HIS A 313 4.70 16.72 1.34
N LEU A 314 5.82 16.01 1.29
CA LEU A 314 5.92 14.59 1.66
C LEU A 314 6.87 14.42 2.84
N LYS A 315 6.43 13.69 3.86
CA LYS A 315 7.26 13.26 4.99
C LYS A 315 7.15 11.75 5.16
N ARG A 316 8.30 11.09 5.32
CA ARG A 316 8.40 9.71 5.75
C ARG A 316 8.96 9.66 7.16
N ARG A 317 8.50 8.71 7.93
CA ARG A 317 8.95 8.51 9.31
C ARG A 317 10.03 7.44 9.40
#